data_29f8cfcc51c25073e449841b54903b24
#
_entry.id   29f8cfcc51c25073e449841b54903b24
#
_cell.length_a   1.000
_cell.length_b   1.000
_cell.length_c   1.000
_cell.angle_alpha   90.00
_cell.angle_beta   90.00
_cell.angle_gamma   90.00
#
_symmetry.space_group_name_H-M   'P 1'
#
loop_
_entity.id
_entity.type
_entity.pdbx_description
1 polymer ?
#
loop_
_entity_poly.entity_id
_entity_poly.type
_entity_poly.pdbx_seq_one_letter_code
_entity_poly.pdbx_strand_id
1 'polypeptide(L)'
;MSDKNNELKDPREWVKDLDIESTEDIAVPKMLVDQVIGQEQGVEIVRKASEQKRHVMLIGDPGTGKSMLAKSMSELLPKEELQDVLVYHNQEDNNEPRVRVVPSGKGKEIVQVQKAQAMIEKEKKAKSQMLIVFTVVGFGILWFITTGFSNPMIIFYSLIAAAFIFMAMRYTNQRNDTANVPKGLVLHKYEAEAAFIDATGAHAGALLGDVRHDPFQSGGLETPAHNRVEAGAIHKAHRGVLYIDEINLLRMESQQALLTAIQEGQFSISGQSERSAGAMTKTEPVPCDFVLVAAGNLDAIQGMHPALRSRIRGYGYEVYMNSTIPDSQENREKLVRFIAQEVAKDEKIGHFSKGAIGEVIHEAQRRAGRQNHLSLRLRELGGLVRVAGDVSRELGEDTVTAKHVMTAKTIAKPLEQQIADRYVERRKDYKTYSIKGSEVGMVNGLAVMGANSGMAEMAGILMPIVAEVTPAQYKNHGRVIATGKLGDIAKEAVENVSALIKKYTGEDISKYDIHVQFVGAYEGCLLYTSPSPRD
;
A
#
# COMPACT_ATOMS: atom_id res chain seq x y z
N MET A 1 -18.68 18.95 -38.44
CA MET A 1 -17.60 19.24 -39.39
C MET A 1 -16.46 18.33 -39.05
N SER A 2 -16.03 17.59 -40.04
CA SER A 2 -15.17 16.41 -39.97
C SER A 2 -13.79 16.73 -39.41
N ASP A 3 -13.50 16.25 -38.21
CA ASP A 3 -12.13 15.95 -37.83
C ASP A 3 -11.70 14.71 -38.60
N LYS A 4 -10.87 14.93 -39.61
CA LYS A 4 -10.15 13.85 -40.30
C LYS A 4 -9.39 13.08 -39.21
N ASN A 5 -9.74 11.82 -39.05
CA ASN A 5 -8.97 10.84 -38.30
C ASN A 5 -7.51 10.91 -38.75
N ASN A 6 -6.69 11.59 -38.00
CA ASN A 6 -5.26 11.44 -38.03
C ASN A 6 -4.99 10.14 -37.28
N GLU A 7 -5.21 8.97 -37.93
CA GLU A 7 -4.85 7.68 -37.37
C GLU A 7 -3.36 7.72 -37.10
N LEU A 8 -3.02 7.73 -35.82
CA LEU A 8 -1.62 7.64 -35.40
C LEU A 8 -1.04 6.34 -35.97
N LYS A 9 0.16 6.41 -36.50
CA LYS A 9 0.93 5.24 -36.94
C LYS A 9 1.01 4.21 -35.81
N ASP A 10 1.14 2.94 -36.17
CA ASP A 10 1.45 1.88 -35.19
C ASP A 10 2.59 2.34 -34.26
N PRO A 11 2.53 2.11 -32.95
CA PRO A 11 3.59 2.51 -32.02
C PRO A 11 5.00 2.09 -32.44
N ARG A 12 5.13 0.91 -33.08
CA ARG A 12 6.40 0.38 -33.59
C ARG A 12 6.96 1.18 -34.77
N GLU A 13 6.09 1.83 -35.55
CA GLU A 13 6.48 2.72 -36.63
C GLU A 13 6.68 4.16 -36.14
N TRP A 14 5.79 4.62 -35.27
CA TRP A 14 5.84 5.95 -34.67
C TRP A 14 7.16 6.20 -33.94
N VAL A 15 7.68 5.22 -33.20
CA VAL A 15 8.94 5.34 -32.45
C VAL A 15 10.15 5.66 -33.37
N LYS A 16 10.09 5.25 -34.64
CA LYS A 16 11.17 5.52 -35.59
C LYS A 16 11.35 7.02 -35.88
N ASP A 17 10.25 7.77 -35.79
CA ASP A 17 10.19 9.20 -36.02
C ASP A 17 10.68 10.04 -34.81
N LEU A 18 10.97 9.41 -33.64
CA LEU A 18 11.47 10.08 -32.45
C LEU A 18 12.97 10.45 -32.61
N ASP A 19 13.33 11.62 -32.11
CA ASP A 19 14.73 12.10 -32.07
C ASP A 19 15.44 11.63 -30.78
N ILE A 20 15.47 10.31 -30.54
CA ILE A 20 16.17 9.66 -29.44
C ILE A 20 16.74 8.33 -29.93
N GLU A 21 17.86 7.88 -29.41
CA GLU A 21 18.39 6.54 -29.70
C GLU A 21 17.92 5.50 -28.66
N SER A 22 17.87 5.89 -27.43
CA SER A 22 17.47 5.03 -26.32
C SER A 22 16.79 5.81 -25.19
N THR A 23 16.33 5.12 -24.14
CA THR A 23 15.82 5.76 -22.93
C THR A 23 16.88 6.53 -22.14
N GLU A 24 18.16 6.41 -22.47
CA GLU A 24 19.25 7.18 -21.86
C GLU A 24 19.13 8.68 -22.19
N ASP A 25 18.63 9.00 -23.37
CA ASP A 25 18.46 10.39 -23.86
C ASP A 25 17.33 11.14 -23.15
N ILE A 26 16.57 10.46 -22.26
CA ILE A 26 15.36 10.99 -21.65
C ILE A 26 15.61 11.45 -20.22
N ALA A 27 15.42 12.74 -19.98
CA ALA A 27 15.51 13.29 -18.65
C ALA A 27 14.36 12.83 -17.75
N VAL A 28 14.70 12.23 -16.60
CA VAL A 28 13.73 11.84 -15.57
C VAL A 28 13.55 12.99 -14.58
N PRO A 29 12.30 13.45 -14.35
CA PRO A 29 12.02 14.49 -13.37
C PRO A 29 12.45 14.07 -11.95
N LYS A 30 12.96 15.01 -11.16
CA LYS A 30 13.39 14.74 -9.78
C LYS A 30 12.20 14.64 -8.83
N MET A 31 11.19 15.51 -8.97
CA MET A 31 10.02 15.52 -8.11
C MET A 31 9.05 14.39 -8.50
N LEU A 32 8.54 13.66 -7.51
CA LEU A 32 7.59 12.56 -7.75
C LEU A 32 6.30 13.04 -8.41
N VAL A 33 5.85 14.24 -8.09
CA VAL A 33 4.64 14.82 -8.69
C VAL A 33 4.75 14.97 -10.21
N ASP A 34 5.93 15.26 -10.74
CA ASP A 34 6.19 15.43 -12.17
C ASP A 34 6.45 14.08 -12.87
N GLN A 35 6.71 13.02 -12.09
CA GLN A 35 6.82 11.65 -12.59
C GLN A 35 5.47 10.97 -12.81
N VAL A 36 4.38 11.51 -12.25
CA VAL A 36 3.03 10.95 -12.42
C VAL A 36 2.59 11.09 -13.87
N ILE A 37 2.04 10.01 -14.45
CA ILE A 37 1.66 9.93 -15.85
C ILE A 37 0.17 9.67 -15.99
N GLY A 38 -0.49 10.43 -16.86
CA GLY A 38 -1.89 10.23 -17.24
C GLY A 38 -2.92 10.54 -16.15
N GLN A 39 -2.50 11.20 -15.08
CA GLN A 39 -3.35 11.57 -13.93
C GLN A 39 -3.33 13.09 -13.70
N GLU A 40 -3.39 13.88 -14.77
CA GLU A 40 -3.22 15.33 -14.72
C GLU A 40 -4.19 15.99 -13.74
N GLN A 41 -5.47 15.58 -13.76
CA GLN A 41 -6.47 16.05 -12.81
C GLN A 41 -6.11 15.67 -11.36
N GLY A 42 -5.63 14.44 -11.14
CA GLY A 42 -5.18 13.98 -9.83
C GLY A 42 -3.99 14.80 -9.31
N VAL A 43 -3.02 15.09 -10.18
CA VAL A 43 -1.85 15.92 -9.86
C VAL A 43 -2.27 17.34 -9.49
N GLU A 44 -3.17 17.97 -10.26
CA GLU A 44 -3.68 19.32 -9.97
C GLU A 44 -4.40 19.37 -8.62
N ILE A 45 -5.24 18.37 -8.33
CA ILE A 45 -5.96 18.28 -7.06
C ILE A 45 -4.98 18.08 -5.90
N VAL A 46 -3.97 17.21 -6.04
CA VAL A 46 -2.97 16.97 -4.99
C VAL A 46 -2.15 18.23 -4.72
N ARG A 47 -1.77 19.01 -5.75
CA ARG A 47 -1.10 20.32 -5.56
C ARG A 47 -1.99 21.28 -4.74
N LYS A 48 -3.25 21.44 -5.11
CA LYS A 48 -4.22 22.28 -4.36
C LYS A 48 -4.45 21.77 -2.94
N ALA A 49 -4.56 20.45 -2.79
CA ALA A 49 -4.79 19.81 -1.49
C ALA A 49 -3.58 19.98 -0.55
N SER A 50 -2.35 19.91 -1.06
CA SER A 50 -1.14 20.12 -0.26
C SER A 50 -1.00 21.56 0.23
N GLU A 51 -1.27 22.54 -0.62
CA GLU A 51 -1.27 23.97 -0.25
C GLU A 51 -2.30 24.29 0.83
N GLN A 52 -3.48 23.69 0.74
CA GLN A 52 -4.60 23.94 1.66
C GLN A 52 -4.67 22.93 2.82
N LYS A 53 -3.74 21.97 2.91
CA LYS A 53 -3.73 20.86 3.89
C LYS A 53 -5.05 20.09 3.93
N ARG A 54 -5.61 19.79 2.76
CA ARG A 54 -6.87 19.08 2.61
C ARG A 54 -6.65 17.59 2.45
N HIS A 55 -7.55 16.78 3.01
CA HIS A 55 -7.54 15.34 2.83
C HIS A 55 -7.87 14.96 1.38
N VAL A 56 -7.34 13.84 0.92
CA VAL A 56 -7.57 13.34 -0.44
C VAL A 56 -7.99 11.87 -0.39
N MET A 57 -8.96 11.52 -1.23
CA MET A 57 -9.37 10.15 -1.46
C MET A 57 -9.10 9.76 -2.92
N LEU A 58 -8.26 8.77 -3.13
CA LEU A 58 -7.83 8.29 -4.45
C LEU A 58 -8.50 6.94 -4.74
N ILE A 59 -9.43 6.91 -5.68
CA ILE A 59 -10.16 5.70 -6.06
C ILE A 59 -9.77 5.30 -7.47
N GLY A 60 -9.46 4.04 -7.69
CA GLY A 60 -9.12 3.51 -9.01
C GLY A 60 -8.47 2.13 -8.96
N ASP A 61 -8.22 1.60 -10.14
CA ASP A 61 -7.64 0.26 -10.33
C ASP A 61 -6.26 0.12 -9.66
N PRO A 62 -5.85 -1.09 -9.27
CA PRO A 62 -4.49 -1.34 -8.81
C PRO A 62 -3.46 -0.95 -9.88
N GLY A 63 -2.35 -0.32 -9.43
CA GLY A 63 -1.25 0.02 -10.35
C GLY A 63 -1.42 1.32 -11.14
N THR A 64 -2.45 2.14 -10.87
CA THR A 64 -2.70 3.44 -11.53
C THR A 64 -1.92 4.62 -10.94
N GLY A 65 -0.98 4.38 -10.01
CA GLY A 65 -0.11 5.42 -9.47
C GLY A 65 -0.61 6.08 -8.18
N LYS A 66 -1.65 5.56 -7.50
CA LYS A 66 -2.21 6.11 -6.25
C LYS A 66 -1.15 6.38 -5.17
N SER A 67 -0.31 5.40 -4.87
CA SER A 67 0.74 5.53 -3.84
C SER A 67 1.82 6.55 -4.22
N MET A 68 2.16 6.65 -5.52
CA MET A 68 3.11 7.65 -6.00
C MET A 68 2.53 9.07 -5.84
N LEU A 69 1.27 9.25 -6.23
CA LEU A 69 0.57 10.51 -6.09
C LEU A 69 0.41 10.92 -4.61
N ALA A 70 0.12 9.95 -3.73
CA ALA A 70 0.08 10.19 -2.29
C ALA A 70 1.44 10.60 -1.72
N LYS A 71 2.52 9.93 -2.15
CA LYS A 71 3.88 10.25 -1.70
C LYS A 71 4.33 11.62 -2.22
N SER A 72 3.99 11.98 -3.46
CA SER A 72 4.32 13.30 -4.01
C SER A 72 3.72 14.45 -3.20
N MET A 73 2.60 14.22 -2.51
CA MET A 73 1.99 15.21 -1.63
C MET A 73 2.91 15.60 -0.46
N SER A 74 3.69 14.67 0.09
CA SER A 74 4.64 14.99 1.17
C SER A 74 5.79 15.91 0.73
N GLU A 75 6.18 15.84 -0.55
CA GLU A 75 7.19 16.76 -1.12
C GLU A 75 6.67 18.19 -1.26
N LEU A 76 5.35 18.34 -1.39
CA LEU A 76 4.67 19.63 -1.61
C LEU A 76 4.25 20.32 -0.32
N LEU A 77 4.25 19.62 0.82
CA LEU A 77 3.87 20.22 2.11
C LEU A 77 4.97 21.18 2.62
N PRO A 78 4.57 22.28 3.31
CA PRO A 78 5.53 23.25 3.82
C PRO A 78 6.40 22.65 4.94
N LYS A 79 7.72 22.74 4.78
CA LYS A 79 8.74 22.18 5.69
C LYS A 79 8.87 22.93 7.01
N GLU A 80 8.56 24.22 7.01
CA GLU A 80 8.77 25.14 8.15
C GLU A 80 7.86 24.87 9.35
N GLU A 81 6.82 24.08 9.19
CA GLU A 81 5.83 23.78 10.22
C GLU A 81 6.06 22.47 10.98
N LEU A 82 7.14 21.76 10.69
CA LEU A 82 7.43 20.49 11.34
C LEU A 82 7.72 20.68 12.83
N GLN A 83 7.19 19.78 13.65
CA GLN A 83 7.27 19.83 15.10
C GLN A 83 7.73 18.48 15.67
N ASP A 84 8.59 18.53 16.67
CA ASP A 84 8.98 17.37 17.45
C ASP A 84 8.07 17.22 18.67
N VAL A 85 7.74 15.99 19.03
CA VAL A 85 6.88 15.66 20.17
C VAL A 85 7.69 14.87 21.20
N LEU A 86 7.70 15.38 22.43
CA LEU A 86 8.38 14.79 23.58
C LEU A 86 7.37 14.36 24.63
N VAL A 87 7.61 13.23 25.27
CA VAL A 87 6.80 12.74 26.40
C VAL A 87 7.62 12.76 27.66
N TYR A 88 7.09 13.40 28.69
CA TYR A 88 7.70 13.59 30.00
C TYR A 88 6.99 12.76 31.06
N HIS A 89 7.74 12.42 32.08
CA HIS A 89 7.17 11.86 33.30
C HIS A 89 6.26 12.88 33.98
N ASN A 90 5.07 12.46 34.39
CA ASN A 90 4.17 13.27 35.22
C ASN A 90 4.37 12.89 36.69
N GLN A 91 4.76 13.88 37.52
CA GLN A 91 4.97 13.66 38.95
C GLN A 91 3.67 13.55 39.73
N GLU A 92 2.56 14.11 39.22
CA GLU A 92 1.24 14.08 39.85
C GLU A 92 0.52 12.78 39.60
N ASP A 93 0.58 12.25 38.36
CA ASP A 93 0.04 10.94 37.97
C ASP A 93 0.99 10.20 37.04
N ASN A 94 1.57 9.10 37.54
CA ASN A 94 2.50 8.28 36.77
C ASN A 94 1.83 7.61 35.56
N ASN A 95 0.50 7.46 35.55
CA ASN A 95 -0.25 6.84 34.46
C ASN A 95 -0.68 7.83 33.38
N GLU A 96 -0.50 9.13 33.60
CA GLU A 96 -0.80 10.19 32.64
C GLU A 96 0.48 10.97 32.22
N PRO A 97 1.35 10.41 31.36
CA PRO A 97 2.55 11.10 30.87
C PRO A 97 2.21 12.41 30.16
N ARG A 98 2.97 13.48 30.49
CA ARG A 98 2.80 14.81 29.89
C ARG A 98 3.41 14.90 28.50
N VAL A 99 2.78 15.66 27.60
CA VAL A 99 3.20 15.83 26.22
C VAL A 99 3.68 17.28 26.01
N ARG A 100 4.82 17.45 25.34
CA ARG A 100 5.33 18.77 24.93
C ARG A 100 5.74 18.77 23.47
N VAL A 101 5.39 19.85 22.79
CA VAL A 101 5.72 20.10 21.39
C VAL A 101 6.83 21.14 21.31
N VAL A 102 7.81 20.87 20.47
CA VAL A 102 8.94 21.78 20.23
C VAL A 102 9.21 21.87 18.72
N PRO A 103 9.85 22.94 18.24
CA PRO A 103 10.23 23.05 16.83
C PRO A 103 11.09 21.86 16.36
N SER A 104 10.96 21.51 15.08
CA SER A 104 11.71 20.41 14.45
C SER A 104 13.21 20.49 14.70
N GLY A 105 13.83 19.35 14.99
CA GLY A 105 15.26 19.20 15.27
C GLY A 105 15.67 19.50 16.72
N LYS A 106 14.92 20.32 17.47
CA LYS A 106 15.22 20.64 18.87
C LYS A 106 14.90 19.50 19.83
N GLY A 107 13.94 18.65 19.52
CA GLY A 107 13.56 17.53 20.37
C GLY A 107 14.72 16.57 20.64
N LYS A 108 15.50 16.26 19.61
CA LYS A 108 16.68 15.39 19.73
C LYS A 108 17.76 16.02 20.61
N GLU A 109 18.01 17.31 20.45
CA GLU A 109 18.96 18.09 21.26
C GLU A 109 18.55 18.10 22.72
N ILE A 110 17.27 18.41 23.00
CA ILE A 110 16.73 18.43 24.39
C ILE A 110 16.91 17.05 25.04
N VAL A 111 16.57 15.97 24.35
CA VAL A 111 16.74 14.61 24.89
C VAL A 111 18.20 14.30 25.18
N GLN A 112 19.14 14.70 24.29
CA GLN A 112 20.57 14.49 24.50
C GLN A 112 21.12 15.29 25.67
N VAL A 113 20.76 16.57 25.76
CA VAL A 113 21.20 17.45 26.86
C VAL A 113 20.69 16.94 28.21
N GLN A 114 19.40 16.58 28.29
CA GLN A 114 18.83 16.08 29.55
C GLN A 114 19.40 14.70 29.91
N LYS A 115 19.68 13.85 28.94
CA LYS A 115 20.37 12.58 29.18
C LYS A 115 21.79 12.79 29.70
N ALA A 116 22.54 13.74 29.14
CA ALA A 116 23.86 14.09 29.61
C ALA A 116 23.81 14.68 31.06
N GLN A 117 22.85 15.57 31.34
CA GLN A 117 22.63 16.09 32.67
C GLN A 117 22.30 15.01 33.70
N ALA A 118 21.39 14.09 33.34
CA ALA A 118 21.04 12.95 34.19
C ALA A 118 22.25 12.04 34.48
N MET A 119 23.16 11.86 33.52
CA MET A 119 24.40 11.11 33.73
C MET A 119 25.35 11.84 34.72
N ILE A 120 25.52 13.17 34.56
CA ILE A 120 26.35 13.99 35.48
C ILE A 120 25.76 13.97 36.90
N GLU A 121 24.44 14.08 37.02
CA GLU A 121 23.77 14.00 38.33
C GLU A 121 23.94 12.62 38.96
N LYS A 122 23.87 11.57 38.18
CA LYS A 122 24.09 10.19 38.62
C LYS A 122 25.53 10.00 39.14
N GLU A 123 26.53 10.53 38.42
CA GLU A 123 27.91 10.52 38.87
C GLU A 123 28.13 11.31 40.16
N LYS A 124 27.52 12.53 40.26
CA LYS A 124 27.59 13.34 41.49
C LYS A 124 26.95 12.60 42.67
N LYS A 125 25.78 12.00 42.50
CA LYS A 125 25.13 11.20 43.55
C LYS A 125 25.99 9.99 43.94
N ALA A 126 26.56 9.26 42.97
CA ALA A 126 27.45 8.14 43.25
C ALA A 126 28.70 8.55 44.02
N LYS A 127 29.34 9.68 43.65
CA LYS A 127 30.48 10.25 44.38
C LYS A 127 30.10 10.70 45.80
N SER A 128 28.95 11.33 45.97
CA SER A 128 28.44 11.73 47.30
C SER A 128 28.15 10.50 48.18
N GLN A 129 27.58 9.43 47.60
CA GLN A 129 27.34 8.18 48.34
C GLN A 129 28.65 7.50 48.77
N MET A 130 29.64 7.43 47.88
CA MET A 130 30.97 6.92 48.24
C MET A 130 31.58 7.74 49.35
N LEU A 131 31.45 9.09 49.31
CA LEU A 131 31.96 9.97 50.36
C LEU A 131 31.32 9.64 51.73
N ILE A 132 30.00 9.42 51.77
CA ILE A 132 29.29 9.03 53.00
C ILE A 132 29.81 7.68 53.55
N VAL A 133 29.99 6.70 52.66
CA VAL A 133 30.54 5.39 53.03
C VAL A 133 31.97 5.53 53.60
N PHE A 134 32.82 6.31 52.93
CA PHE A 134 34.20 6.58 53.41
C PHE A 134 34.23 7.35 54.72
N THR A 135 33.30 8.30 54.96
CA THR A 135 33.24 9.03 56.24
C THR A 135 32.82 8.10 57.38
N VAL A 136 31.88 7.16 57.17
CA VAL A 136 31.48 6.17 58.19
C VAL A 136 32.64 5.23 58.54
N VAL A 137 33.36 4.75 57.53
CA VAL A 137 34.51 3.88 57.76
C VAL A 137 35.66 4.66 58.41
N GLY A 138 35.94 5.91 57.95
CA GLY A 138 36.95 6.79 58.52
C GLY A 138 36.67 7.15 60.00
N PHE A 139 35.39 7.39 60.36
CA PHE A 139 35.00 7.60 61.73
C PHE A 139 35.20 6.35 62.60
N GLY A 140 34.92 5.18 62.10
CA GLY A 140 35.19 3.92 62.78
C GLY A 140 36.67 3.68 63.01
N ILE A 141 37.54 4.01 62.05
CA ILE A 141 39.00 3.93 62.19
C ILE A 141 39.49 4.97 63.24
N LEU A 142 39.02 6.20 63.17
CA LEU A 142 39.39 7.24 64.13
C LEU A 142 39.00 6.85 65.57
N TRP A 143 37.80 6.30 65.77
CA TRP A 143 37.36 5.81 67.06
C TRP A 143 38.22 4.66 67.57
N PHE A 144 38.60 3.72 66.71
CA PHE A 144 39.52 2.65 67.07
C PHE A 144 40.89 3.15 67.53
N ILE A 145 41.44 4.20 66.91
CA ILE A 145 42.67 4.81 67.26
C ILE A 145 42.55 5.54 68.63
N THR A 146 41.45 6.28 68.86
CA THR A 146 41.22 7.00 70.11
C THR A 146 41.00 6.09 71.33
N THR A 147 40.48 4.87 71.10
CA THR A 147 40.36 3.85 72.15
C THR A 147 41.64 3.04 72.44
N GLY A 148 42.79 3.45 71.87
CA GLY A 148 44.07 2.80 72.10
C GLY A 148 44.22 1.38 71.56
N PHE A 149 43.58 1.12 70.44
CA PHE A 149 43.60 -0.25 69.73
C PHE A 149 43.04 -1.39 70.56
N SER A 150 42.26 -1.10 71.65
CA SER A 150 41.80 -2.13 72.58
C SER A 150 40.60 -2.97 72.06
N ASN A 151 39.89 -2.54 71.02
CA ASN A 151 38.68 -3.19 70.59
C ASN A 151 38.52 -3.30 69.06
N PRO A 152 39.07 -4.31 68.36
CA PRO A 152 39.04 -4.46 66.90
C PRO A 152 37.59 -4.62 66.35
N MET A 153 36.62 -4.95 67.19
CA MET A 153 35.20 -5.06 66.79
C MET A 153 34.63 -3.72 66.32
N ILE A 154 35.18 -2.58 66.69
CA ILE A 154 34.69 -1.24 66.24
C ILE A 154 34.85 -1.07 64.74
N ILE A 155 35.99 -1.52 64.15
CA ILE A 155 36.18 -1.49 62.70
C ILE A 155 35.20 -2.41 62.01
N PHE A 156 34.99 -3.62 62.58
CA PHE A 156 34.03 -4.58 61.99
C PHE A 156 32.62 -4.04 61.96
N TYR A 157 32.12 -3.42 63.04
CA TYR A 157 30.82 -2.79 63.09
C TYR A 157 30.71 -1.58 62.13
N SER A 158 31.75 -0.79 61.97
CA SER A 158 31.77 0.35 61.04
C SER A 158 31.69 -0.11 59.58
N LEU A 159 32.37 -1.23 59.23
CA LEU A 159 32.28 -1.83 57.92
C LEU A 159 30.88 -2.42 57.61
N ILE A 160 30.26 -3.08 58.61
CA ILE A 160 28.86 -3.58 58.45
C ILE A 160 27.90 -2.40 58.27
N ALA A 161 28.03 -1.34 59.09
CA ALA A 161 27.19 -0.16 58.96
C ALA A 161 27.36 0.52 57.60
N ALA A 162 28.60 0.67 57.12
CA ALA A 162 28.90 1.20 55.80
C ALA A 162 28.31 0.37 54.68
N ALA A 163 28.40 -0.99 54.76
CA ALA A 163 27.79 -1.90 53.78
C ALA A 163 26.27 -1.78 53.79
N PHE A 164 25.66 -1.67 54.98
CA PHE A 164 24.21 -1.52 55.10
C PHE A 164 23.70 -0.19 54.52
N ILE A 165 24.42 0.90 54.82
CA ILE A 165 24.12 2.24 54.27
C ILE A 165 24.30 2.25 52.76
N PHE A 166 25.35 1.63 52.26
CA PHE A 166 25.56 1.50 50.81
C PHE A 166 24.44 0.70 50.11
N MET A 167 24.03 -0.41 50.72
CA MET A 167 22.94 -1.24 50.16
C MET A 167 21.60 -0.48 50.22
N ALA A 168 21.28 0.22 51.33
CA ALA A 168 20.07 1.02 51.43
C ALA A 168 20.05 2.16 50.43
N MET A 169 21.17 2.86 50.25
CA MET A 169 21.31 3.94 49.27
C MET A 169 21.19 3.40 47.82
N ARG A 170 21.75 2.26 47.54
CA ARG A 170 21.63 1.62 46.22
C ARG A 170 20.16 1.23 45.94
N TYR A 171 19.44 0.72 46.91
CA TYR A 171 18.03 0.36 46.79
C TYR A 171 17.13 1.58 46.52
N THR A 172 17.35 2.69 47.22
CA THR A 172 16.57 3.93 47.03
C THR A 172 16.87 4.63 45.72
N ASN A 173 18.13 4.56 45.22
CA ASN A 173 18.50 5.20 43.95
C ASN A 173 17.98 4.47 42.72
N GLN A 174 17.83 3.16 42.80
CA GLN A 174 17.34 2.37 41.66
C GLN A 174 15.93 2.78 41.22
N ARG A 175 15.12 3.38 42.10
CA ARG A 175 13.76 3.83 41.81
C ARG A 175 13.65 5.17 41.07
N ASN A 176 14.65 6.05 41.12
CA ASN A 176 14.50 7.43 40.67
C ASN A 176 15.34 7.82 39.43
N ASP A 177 16.19 6.95 38.92
CA ASP A 177 17.24 7.33 37.97
C ASP A 177 16.80 7.57 36.52
N THR A 178 15.57 7.16 36.11
CA THR A 178 15.10 7.27 34.70
C THR A 178 13.91 8.21 34.53
N ALA A 179 13.36 8.76 35.59
CA ALA A 179 12.13 9.55 35.58
C ALA A 179 12.27 10.91 34.89
N ASN A 180 13.47 11.50 34.84
CA ASN A 180 13.66 12.90 34.42
C ASN A 180 14.05 13.07 32.93
N VAL A 181 14.34 11.99 32.22
CA VAL A 181 14.71 12.07 30.79
C VAL A 181 13.48 11.88 29.91
N PRO A 182 13.09 12.86 29.10
CA PRO A 182 11.92 12.69 28.23
C PRO A 182 12.20 11.70 27.12
N LYS A 183 11.13 11.00 26.68
CA LYS A 183 11.15 10.18 25.48
C LYS A 183 10.79 11.04 24.28
N GLY A 184 11.62 10.99 23.23
CA GLY A 184 11.24 11.53 21.92
C GLY A 184 10.21 10.61 21.27
N LEU A 185 8.99 11.09 21.11
CA LEU A 185 7.89 10.33 20.50
C LEU A 185 7.89 10.50 18.98
N VAL A 186 8.00 11.74 18.51
CA VAL A 186 8.17 12.10 17.09
C VAL A 186 9.35 13.04 17.01
N LEU A 187 10.37 12.67 16.26
CA LEU A 187 11.60 13.45 16.12
C LEU A 187 11.96 13.58 14.63
N HIS A 188 12.16 14.79 14.17
CA HIS A 188 12.59 15.08 12.81
C HIS A 188 14.10 15.37 12.77
N LYS A 189 14.71 15.20 11.60
CA LYS A 189 16.04 15.74 11.32
C LYS A 189 15.88 17.23 11.00
N TYR A 190 16.90 18.01 11.29
CA TYR A 190 16.97 19.39 10.83
C TYR A 190 16.85 19.42 9.29
N GLU A 191 15.98 20.26 8.73
CA GLU A 191 15.65 20.31 7.29
C GLU A 191 14.96 19.03 6.71
N ALA A 192 14.31 18.23 7.55
CA ALA A 192 13.57 17.07 7.07
C ALA A 192 12.40 17.48 6.14
N GLU A 193 12.06 16.59 5.22
CA GLU A 193 10.79 16.68 4.49
C GLU A 193 9.62 16.28 5.38
N ALA A 194 8.40 16.71 5.00
CA ALA A 194 7.20 16.28 5.68
C ALA A 194 7.09 14.74 5.65
N ALA A 195 6.74 14.16 6.79
CA ALA A 195 6.69 12.71 6.90
C ALA A 195 5.64 12.12 5.95
N PHE A 196 6.00 11.07 5.22
CA PHE A 196 5.06 10.19 4.53
C PHE A 196 4.99 8.88 5.30
N ILE A 197 3.85 8.63 5.95
CA ILE A 197 3.64 7.44 6.77
C ILE A 197 2.60 6.55 6.09
N ASP A 198 3.04 5.38 5.65
CA ASP A 198 2.16 4.35 5.12
C ASP A 198 1.62 3.49 6.29
N ALA A 199 0.32 3.53 6.48
CA ALA A 199 -0.41 2.78 7.50
C ALA A 199 -1.37 1.74 6.88
N THR A 200 -1.10 1.31 5.66
CA THR A 200 -1.88 0.27 4.97
C THR A 200 -1.89 -1.01 5.79
N GLY A 201 -3.07 -1.54 6.08
CA GLY A 201 -3.23 -2.76 6.86
C GLY A 201 -2.80 -2.67 8.34
N ALA A 202 -2.56 -1.47 8.87
CA ALA A 202 -2.13 -1.29 10.25
C ALA A 202 -3.22 -1.74 11.24
N HIS A 203 -2.83 -2.53 12.24
CA HIS A 203 -3.68 -2.83 13.39
C HIS A 203 -3.78 -1.60 14.32
N ALA A 204 -4.78 -1.60 15.23
CA ALA A 204 -5.10 -0.46 16.08
C ALA A 204 -3.88 0.14 16.82
N GLY A 205 -3.05 -0.69 17.45
CA GLY A 205 -1.85 -0.22 18.16
C GLY A 205 -0.80 0.42 17.24
N ALA A 206 -0.61 -0.10 16.02
CA ALA A 206 0.29 0.48 15.04
C ALA A 206 -0.25 1.80 14.47
N LEU A 207 -1.58 1.91 14.31
CA LEU A 207 -2.24 3.12 13.79
C LEU A 207 -2.34 4.21 14.86
N LEU A 208 -2.86 3.88 16.04
CA LEU A 208 -3.25 4.83 17.09
C LEU A 208 -2.19 5.01 18.19
N GLY A 209 -1.16 4.18 18.19
CA GLY A 209 -0.17 4.11 19.26
C GLY A 209 -0.54 3.11 20.35
N ASP A 210 0.45 2.76 21.14
CA ASP A 210 0.30 1.78 22.21
C ASP A 210 1.24 2.10 23.39
N VAL A 211 0.98 1.52 24.54
CA VAL A 211 1.86 1.55 25.70
C VAL A 211 2.41 0.15 25.92
N ARG A 212 3.71 -0.03 25.70
CA ARG A 212 4.34 -1.35 25.86
C ARG A 212 4.12 -1.92 27.25
N HIS A 213 3.83 -3.20 27.29
CA HIS A 213 3.77 -3.91 28.57
C HIS A 213 5.16 -3.95 29.22
N ASP A 214 5.21 -3.75 30.54
CA ASP A 214 6.46 -3.82 31.30
C ASP A 214 6.77 -5.28 31.66
N PRO A 215 7.83 -5.90 31.11
CA PRO A 215 8.21 -7.27 31.44
C PRO A 215 8.70 -7.43 32.88
N PHE A 216 9.03 -6.32 33.60
CA PHE A 216 9.55 -6.34 34.96
C PHE A 216 8.51 -6.13 36.06
N GLN A 217 7.22 -6.08 35.70
CA GLN A 217 6.12 -5.85 36.66
C GLN A 217 6.10 -6.85 37.83
N SER A 218 6.72 -8.01 37.70
CA SER A 218 6.85 -9.04 38.74
C SER A 218 8.04 -8.87 39.66
N GLY A 219 8.95 -7.90 39.43
CA GLY A 219 10.21 -7.72 40.18
C GLY A 219 10.38 -6.39 40.94
N GLY A 220 9.38 -5.52 40.96
CA GLY A 220 9.43 -4.25 41.69
C GLY A 220 10.25 -3.13 41.03
N LEU A 221 10.73 -3.34 39.80
CA LEU A 221 11.41 -2.34 38.97
C LEU A 221 10.49 -1.98 37.80
N GLU A 222 9.56 -1.06 38.01
CA GLU A 222 8.69 -0.58 36.95
C GLU A 222 9.41 0.41 36.03
N THR A 223 9.36 0.16 34.71
CA THR A 223 9.77 1.15 33.72
C THR A 223 8.77 2.31 33.74
N PRO A 224 9.20 3.57 33.89
CA PRO A 224 8.31 4.73 33.90
C PRO A 224 7.37 4.74 32.68
N ALA A 225 6.10 5.09 32.89
CA ALA A 225 5.07 5.02 31.86
C ALA A 225 5.43 5.80 30.59
N HIS A 226 6.03 6.99 30.72
CA HIS A 226 6.47 7.82 29.57
C HIS A 226 7.48 7.10 28.65
N ASN A 227 8.30 6.19 29.18
CA ASN A 227 9.27 5.42 28.40
C ASN A 227 8.62 4.23 27.65
N ARG A 228 7.41 3.83 28.04
CA ARG A 228 6.66 2.72 27.43
C ARG A 228 5.74 3.16 26.30
N VAL A 229 5.43 4.47 26.21
CA VAL A 229 4.56 5.03 25.16
C VAL A 229 5.20 4.90 23.79
N GLU A 230 4.47 4.35 22.81
CA GLU A 230 4.89 4.23 21.42
C GLU A 230 3.95 5.01 20.50
N ALA A 231 4.55 5.83 19.61
CA ALA A 231 3.78 6.60 18.64
C ALA A 231 3.13 5.70 17.59
N GLY A 232 1.83 5.87 17.37
CA GLY A 232 1.14 5.30 16.22
C GLY A 232 1.42 6.05 14.93
N ALA A 233 0.95 5.50 13.82
CA ALA A 233 1.11 6.10 12.49
C ALA A 233 0.52 7.52 12.42
N ILE A 234 -0.64 7.76 13.06
CA ILE A 234 -1.27 9.09 13.11
C ILE A 234 -0.37 10.15 13.75
N HIS A 235 0.37 9.78 14.81
CA HIS A 235 1.28 10.69 15.49
C HIS A 235 2.57 10.91 14.70
N LYS A 236 3.11 9.84 14.09
CA LYS A 236 4.30 9.92 13.23
C LYS A 236 4.04 10.75 11.97
N ALA A 237 2.79 10.79 11.50
CA ALA A 237 2.37 11.60 10.38
C ALA A 237 2.06 13.06 10.73
N HIS A 238 2.26 13.48 11.99
CA HIS A 238 1.99 14.84 12.42
C HIS A 238 2.71 15.86 11.52
N ARG A 239 1.97 16.85 11.00
CA ARG A 239 2.43 17.83 10.00
C ARG A 239 2.92 17.22 8.69
N GLY A 240 2.53 15.99 8.39
CA GLY A 240 2.87 15.25 7.18
C GLY A 240 1.65 14.58 6.55
N VAL A 241 1.92 13.50 5.81
CA VAL A 241 0.91 12.72 5.10
C VAL A 241 0.75 11.35 5.76
N LEU A 242 -0.48 11.01 6.13
CA LEU A 242 -0.88 9.65 6.48
C LEU A 242 -1.51 8.99 5.24
N TYR A 243 -0.86 7.98 4.71
CA TYR A 243 -1.36 7.21 3.58
C TYR A 243 -1.96 5.89 4.05
N ILE A 244 -3.14 5.55 3.55
CA ILE A 244 -3.82 4.28 3.83
C ILE A 244 -4.39 3.76 2.51
N ASP A 245 -3.78 2.70 1.98
CA ASP A 245 -4.36 1.97 0.85
C ASP A 245 -5.39 0.96 1.37
N GLU A 246 -6.38 0.67 0.55
CA GLU A 246 -7.48 -0.23 0.91
C GLU A 246 -8.08 0.08 2.28
N ILE A 247 -8.50 1.32 2.48
CA ILE A 247 -9.01 1.84 3.77
C ILE A 247 -10.13 1.00 4.37
N ASN A 248 -10.85 0.23 3.56
CA ASN A 248 -11.87 -0.73 3.97
C ASN A 248 -11.32 -1.91 4.79
N LEU A 249 -10.01 -2.20 4.71
CA LEU A 249 -9.37 -3.25 5.51
C LEU A 249 -9.17 -2.84 6.97
N LEU A 250 -9.22 -1.54 7.28
CA LEU A 250 -9.20 -1.09 8.67
C LEU A 250 -10.49 -1.49 9.38
N ARG A 251 -10.35 -1.99 10.61
CA ARG A 251 -11.49 -2.27 11.47
C ARG A 251 -12.32 -1.01 11.70
N MET A 252 -13.62 -1.17 11.88
CA MET A 252 -14.57 -0.07 12.03
C MET A 252 -14.21 0.84 13.22
N GLU A 253 -13.74 0.27 14.34
CA GLU A 253 -13.27 1.01 15.51
C GLU A 253 -12.06 1.88 15.19
N SER A 254 -11.12 1.37 14.38
CA SER A 254 -9.95 2.13 13.92
C SER A 254 -10.33 3.28 12.99
N GLN A 255 -11.34 3.08 12.14
CA GLN A 255 -11.86 4.15 11.29
C GLN A 255 -12.57 5.25 12.10
N GLN A 256 -13.27 4.90 13.18
CA GLN A 256 -13.89 5.86 14.11
C GLN A 256 -12.83 6.66 14.87
N ALA A 257 -11.79 5.97 15.39
CA ALA A 257 -10.68 6.64 16.06
C ALA A 257 -9.92 7.60 15.12
N LEU A 258 -9.73 7.18 13.86
CA LEU A 258 -9.14 8.02 12.82
C LEU A 258 -10.00 9.27 12.54
N LEU A 259 -11.33 9.12 12.51
CA LEU A 259 -12.25 10.25 12.38
C LEU A 259 -12.08 11.24 13.53
N THR A 260 -11.99 10.76 14.77
CA THR A 260 -11.76 11.62 15.96
C THR A 260 -10.42 12.34 15.86
N ALA A 261 -9.35 11.63 15.49
CA ALA A 261 -8.03 12.21 15.29
C ALA A 261 -8.02 13.33 14.23
N ILE A 262 -8.72 13.13 13.12
CA ILE A 262 -8.88 14.15 12.05
C ILE A 262 -9.68 15.36 12.54
N GLN A 263 -10.67 15.16 13.41
CA GLN A 263 -11.53 16.25 13.88
C GLN A 263 -10.85 17.12 14.93
N GLU A 264 -10.11 16.50 15.84
CA GLU A 264 -9.50 17.18 16.98
C GLU A 264 -8.04 17.58 16.76
N GLY A 265 -7.36 17.02 15.74
CA GLY A 265 -5.95 17.25 15.48
C GLY A 265 -5.01 16.71 16.57
N GLN A 266 -5.55 15.96 17.53
CA GLN A 266 -4.82 15.35 18.64
C GLN A 266 -5.49 14.06 19.08
N PHE A 267 -4.71 13.10 19.57
CA PHE A 267 -5.22 11.82 20.03
C PHE A 267 -4.35 11.25 21.16
N SER A 268 -4.98 10.84 22.27
CA SER A 268 -4.26 10.25 23.43
C SER A 268 -3.83 8.82 23.13
N ILE A 269 -2.61 8.45 23.52
CA ILE A 269 -2.12 7.08 23.39
C ILE A 269 -2.50 6.31 24.66
N SER A 270 -3.21 5.19 24.51
CA SER A 270 -3.59 4.30 25.59
C SER A 270 -3.12 2.88 25.33
N GLY A 271 -2.83 2.12 26.38
CA GLY A 271 -2.49 0.70 26.24
C GLY A 271 -3.65 -0.09 25.64
N GLN A 272 -3.37 -0.85 24.59
CA GLN A 272 -4.34 -1.66 23.84
C GLN A 272 -4.49 -3.09 24.39
N SER A 273 -3.81 -3.42 25.49
CA SER A 273 -3.84 -4.78 26.05
C SER A 273 -5.06 -5.01 26.91
N GLU A 274 -6.00 -5.82 26.43
CA GLU A 274 -7.19 -6.28 27.18
C GLU A 274 -6.84 -7.17 28.39
N ARG A 275 -5.59 -7.62 28.53
CA ARG A 275 -5.14 -8.55 29.57
C ARG A 275 -4.63 -7.87 30.84
N SER A 276 -4.54 -6.57 30.88
CA SER A 276 -4.02 -5.83 32.04
C SER A 276 -5.18 -5.29 32.88
N ALA A 277 -5.51 -5.97 33.96
CA ALA A 277 -6.45 -5.51 34.97
C ALA A 277 -5.87 -4.40 35.89
N GLY A 278 -4.70 -3.81 35.51
CA GLY A 278 -4.05 -2.73 36.22
C GLY A 278 -4.40 -1.35 35.66
N ALA A 279 -3.97 -0.29 36.34
CA ALA A 279 -4.21 1.09 35.94
C ALA A 279 -3.84 1.34 34.47
N MET A 280 -4.83 1.78 33.68
CA MET A 280 -4.68 2.04 32.27
C MET A 280 -3.83 3.30 32.06
N THR A 281 -2.64 3.16 31.54
CA THR A 281 -1.81 4.30 31.16
C THR A 281 -2.42 4.98 29.94
N LYS A 282 -2.69 6.28 30.05
CA LYS A 282 -3.20 7.13 28.98
C LYS A 282 -2.43 8.44 28.97
N THR A 283 -1.82 8.80 27.85
CA THR A 283 -1.09 10.08 27.75
C THR A 283 -2.03 11.29 27.72
N GLU A 284 -1.51 12.46 28.03
CA GLU A 284 -2.14 13.69 27.57
C GLU A 284 -2.37 13.60 26.04
N PRO A 285 -3.31 14.39 25.48
CA PRO A 285 -3.54 14.41 24.03
C PRO A 285 -2.25 14.72 23.27
N VAL A 286 -1.87 13.80 22.38
CA VAL A 286 -0.69 13.92 21.51
C VAL A 286 -1.11 14.53 20.20
N PRO A 287 -0.45 15.58 19.68
CA PRO A 287 -0.78 16.19 18.41
C PRO A 287 -0.63 15.19 17.26
N CYS A 288 -1.64 15.18 16.39
CA CYS A 288 -1.71 14.32 15.20
C CYS A 288 -2.42 15.05 14.05
N ASP A 289 -2.08 16.31 13.82
CA ASP A 289 -2.57 17.10 12.69
C ASP A 289 -1.83 16.66 11.42
N PHE A 290 -2.48 15.85 10.61
CA PHE A 290 -1.93 15.24 9.38
C PHE A 290 -2.91 15.39 8.23
N VAL A 291 -2.38 15.31 7.02
CA VAL A 291 -3.20 15.17 5.82
C VAL A 291 -3.44 13.68 5.54
N LEU A 292 -4.70 13.26 5.56
CA LEU A 292 -5.06 11.90 5.19
C LEU A 292 -5.14 11.77 3.67
N VAL A 293 -4.40 10.79 3.12
CA VAL A 293 -4.60 10.30 1.76
C VAL A 293 -5.10 8.87 1.84
N ALA A 294 -6.41 8.71 1.67
CA ALA A 294 -7.06 7.41 1.62
C ALA A 294 -7.08 6.91 0.18
N ALA A 295 -6.71 5.66 -0.04
CA ALA A 295 -6.76 5.05 -1.35
C ALA A 295 -7.55 3.73 -1.32
N GLY A 296 -8.01 3.30 -2.51
CA GLY A 296 -8.69 2.04 -2.67
C GLY A 296 -9.22 1.84 -4.09
N ASN A 297 -9.87 0.70 -4.29
CA ASN A 297 -10.68 0.43 -5.47
C ASN A 297 -12.14 0.89 -5.23
N LEU A 298 -13.02 0.65 -6.18
CA LEU A 298 -14.43 1.05 -6.05
C LEU A 298 -15.13 0.32 -4.88
N ASP A 299 -14.74 -0.93 -4.61
CA ASP A 299 -15.31 -1.74 -3.51
C ASP A 299 -14.88 -1.21 -2.14
N ALA A 300 -13.73 -0.57 -2.05
CA ALA A 300 -13.25 0.04 -0.81
C ALA A 300 -14.22 1.10 -0.26
N ILE A 301 -14.96 1.77 -1.15
CA ILE A 301 -15.96 2.76 -0.76
C ILE A 301 -17.10 2.11 0.06
N GLN A 302 -17.49 0.88 -0.27
CA GLN A 302 -18.58 0.18 0.40
C GLN A 302 -18.19 -0.26 1.83
N GLY A 303 -16.92 -0.60 2.05
CA GLY A 303 -16.39 -1.01 3.36
C GLY A 303 -15.95 0.16 4.26
N MET A 304 -16.09 1.39 3.81
CA MET A 304 -15.66 2.57 4.56
C MET A 304 -16.75 3.09 5.48
N HIS A 305 -16.35 3.53 6.69
CA HIS A 305 -17.29 4.16 7.64
C HIS A 305 -17.92 5.42 7.03
N PRO A 306 -19.27 5.54 6.98
CA PRO A 306 -19.94 6.65 6.28
C PRO A 306 -19.54 8.03 6.79
N ALA A 307 -19.36 8.20 8.10
CA ALA A 307 -18.96 9.49 8.68
C ALA A 307 -17.52 9.89 8.28
N LEU A 308 -16.58 8.91 8.19
CA LEU A 308 -15.22 9.17 7.73
C LEU A 308 -15.21 9.62 6.26
N ARG A 309 -15.98 8.94 5.41
CA ARG A 309 -16.16 9.33 4.00
C ARG A 309 -16.76 10.72 3.88
N SER A 310 -17.83 11.00 4.64
CA SER A 310 -18.47 12.31 4.66
C SER A 310 -17.50 13.42 5.07
N ARG A 311 -16.61 13.14 6.04
CA ARG A 311 -15.58 14.08 6.49
C ARG A 311 -14.56 14.38 5.40
N ILE A 312 -14.03 13.34 4.74
CA ILE A 312 -13.08 13.51 3.64
C ILE A 312 -13.73 14.31 2.51
N ARG A 313 -14.96 13.95 2.11
CA ARG A 313 -15.69 14.64 1.05
C ARG A 313 -16.01 16.09 1.38
N GLY A 314 -16.35 16.40 2.64
CA GLY A 314 -16.74 17.74 3.06
C GLY A 314 -15.55 18.70 3.23
N TYR A 315 -14.37 18.19 3.54
CA TYR A 315 -13.17 18.98 3.83
C TYR A 315 -11.97 18.67 2.95
N GLY A 316 -12.16 17.89 1.90
CA GLY A 316 -11.09 17.44 1.03
C GLY A 316 -11.58 17.18 -0.40
N TYR A 317 -10.88 16.29 -1.08
CA TYR A 317 -11.12 15.97 -2.49
C TYR A 317 -11.26 14.46 -2.68
N GLU A 318 -12.19 14.06 -3.55
CA GLU A 318 -12.29 12.69 -4.07
C GLU A 318 -11.79 12.71 -5.53
N VAL A 319 -10.84 11.84 -5.86
CA VAL A 319 -10.23 11.72 -7.19
C VAL A 319 -10.44 10.31 -7.71
N TYR A 320 -11.02 10.19 -8.89
CA TYR A 320 -11.07 8.92 -9.60
C TYR A 320 -9.87 8.83 -10.55
N MET A 321 -9.02 7.81 -10.34
CA MET A 321 -7.81 7.61 -11.11
C MET A 321 -8.13 6.95 -12.45
N ASN A 322 -7.60 7.51 -13.53
CA ASN A 322 -7.77 6.96 -14.86
C ASN A 322 -7.03 5.62 -15.00
N SER A 323 -7.70 4.62 -15.56
CA SER A 323 -7.08 3.33 -15.92
C SER A 323 -6.55 3.32 -17.36
N THR A 324 -7.03 4.25 -18.20
CA THR A 324 -6.62 4.42 -19.60
C THR A 324 -6.56 5.89 -19.98
N ILE A 325 -5.73 6.23 -20.96
CA ILE A 325 -5.67 7.56 -21.59
C ILE A 325 -5.83 7.43 -23.10
N PRO A 326 -6.30 8.48 -23.80
CA PRO A 326 -6.32 8.49 -25.26
C PRO A 326 -4.93 8.25 -25.84
N ASP A 327 -4.84 7.49 -26.92
CA ASP A 327 -3.61 7.31 -27.66
C ASP A 327 -3.33 8.57 -28.50
N SER A 328 -2.44 9.39 -28.02
CA SER A 328 -1.98 10.62 -28.67
C SER A 328 -0.46 10.68 -28.63
N GLN A 329 0.14 11.50 -29.49
CA GLN A 329 1.59 11.68 -29.51
C GLN A 329 2.12 12.07 -28.13
N GLU A 330 1.52 13.06 -27.48
CA GLU A 330 1.89 13.52 -26.14
C GLU A 330 1.83 12.39 -25.09
N ASN A 331 0.78 11.58 -25.13
CA ASN A 331 0.60 10.48 -24.17
C ASN A 331 1.57 9.32 -24.43
N ARG A 332 1.93 9.07 -25.71
CA ARG A 332 3.02 8.14 -26.05
C ARG A 332 4.36 8.61 -25.52
N GLU A 333 4.69 9.90 -25.66
CA GLU A 333 5.91 10.50 -25.10
C GLU A 333 5.96 10.38 -23.58
N LYS A 334 4.81 10.53 -22.89
CA LYS A 334 4.71 10.27 -21.44
C LYS A 334 5.03 8.80 -21.10
N LEU A 335 4.60 7.84 -21.92
CA LEU A 335 4.94 6.42 -21.70
C LEU A 335 6.43 6.14 -21.99
N VAL A 336 7.03 6.81 -22.99
CA VAL A 336 8.49 6.72 -23.20
C VAL A 336 9.24 7.18 -21.96
N ARG A 337 8.82 8.33 -21.37
CA ARG A 337 9.36 8.82 -20.09
C ARG A 337 9.14 7.82 -18.95
N PHE A 338 7.99 7.15 -18.89
CA PHE A 338 7.74 6.10 -17.90
C PHE A 338 8.76 4.96 -17.99
N ILE A 339 9.09 4.50 -19.20
CA ILE A 339 10.09 3.45 -19.39
C ILE A 339 11.45 3.93 -18.85
N ALA A 340 11.86 5.15 -19.17
CA ALA A 340 13.09 5.74 -18.64
C ALA A 340 13.09 5.85 -17.10
N GLN A 341 11.94 6.20 -16.50
CA GLN A 341 11.77 6.25 -15.05
C GLN A 341 11.92 4.86 -14.39
N GLU A 342 11.35 3.82 -14.98
CA GLU A 342 11.48 2.45 -14.47
C GLU A 342 12.92 1.93 -14.58
N VAL A 343 13.63 2.26 -15.66
CA VAL A 343 15.07 1.96 -15.82
C VAL A 343 15.89 2.67 -14.75
N ALA A 344 15.70 3.97 -14.59
CA ALA A 344 16.41 4.76 -13.58
C ALA A 344 16.15 4.32 -12.14
N LYS A 345 14.94 3.81 -11.86
CA LYS A 345 14.55 3.32 -10.54
C LYS A 345 15.11 1.95 -10.20
N ASP A 346 15.26 1.07 -11.19
CA ASP A 346 15.73 -0.30 -10.98
C ASP A 346 17.26 -0.36 -10.86
N GLU A 347 17.99 0.52 -11.57
CA GLU A 347 19.46 0.63 -11.60
C GLU A 347 20.21 -0.64 -12.07
N LYS A 348 19.50 -1.73 -12.39
CA LYS A 348 20.08 -3.03 -12.76
C LYS A 348 19.82 -3.41 -14.20
N ILE A 349 18.84 -2.78 -14.83
CA ILE A 349 18.42 -3.07 -16.21
C ILE A 349 19.00 -2.04 -17.18
N GLY A 350 19.32 -2.50 -18.40
CA GLY A 350 19.85 -1.65 -19.44
C GLY A 350 18.81 -0.71 -20.04
N HIS A 351 19.28 0.31 -20.78
CA HIS A 351 18.42 1.24 -21.48
C HIS A 351 17.69 0.57 -22.65
N PHE A 352 16.51 1.09 -22.98
CA PHE A 352 15.62 0.54 -24.00
C PHE A 352 15.87 1.23 -25.34
N SER A 353 16.13 0.47 -26.38
CA SER A 353 16.21 0.95 -27.76
C SER A 353 14.84 1.41 -28.28
N LYS A 354 14.81 2.22 -29.35
CA LYS A 354 13.57 2.64 -30.04
C LYS A 354 12.61 1.47 -30.27
N GLY A 355 13.10 0.36 -30.82
CA GLY A 355 12.25 -0.81 -31.09
C GLY A 355 11.64 -1.42 -29.83
N ALA A 356 12.38 -1.47 -28.73
CA ALA A 356 11.88 -1.95 -27.44
C ALA A 356 10.78 -1.03 -26.87
N ILE A 357 11.00 0.29 -26.94
CA ILE A 357 10.01 1.29 -26.55
C ILE A 357 8.71 1.11 -27.33
N GLY A 358 8.79 0.94 -28.66
CA GLY A 358 7.62 0.70 -29.51
C GLY A 358 6.82 -0.55 -29.10
N GLU A 359 7.51 -1.64 -28.75
CA GLU A 359 6.88 -2.86 -28.27
C GLU A 359 6.18 -2.71 -26.91
N VAL A 360 6.76 -1.91 -25.99
CA VAL A 360 6.11 -1.63 -24.69
C VAL A 360 4.87 -0.75 -24.87
N ILE A 361 4.93 0.27 -25.73
CA ILE A 361 3.77 1.13 -26.02
C ILE A 361 2.67 0.34 -26.73
N HIS A 362 3.03 -0.52 -27.69
CA HIS A 362 2.07 -1.43 -28.33
C HIS A 362 1.41 -2.36 -27.30
N GLU A 363 2.14 -2.84 -26.31
CA GLU A 363 1.58 -3.64 -25.23
C GLU A 363 0.65 -2.80 -24.33
N ALA A 364 0.98 -1.52 -24.07
CA ALA A 364 0.09 -0.61 -23.35
C ALA A 364 -1.23 -0.39 -24.11
N GLN A 365 -1.17 -0.27 -25.44
CA GLN A 365 -2.34 -0.18 -26.31
C GLN A 365 -3.20 -1.45 -26.25
N ARG A 366 -2.56 -2.63 -26.33
CA ARG A 366 -3.24 -3.92 -26.22
C ARG A 366 -3.95 -4.11 -24.88
N ARG A 367 -3.28 -3.72 -23.77
CA ARG A 367 -3.82 -3.84 -22.39
C ARG A 367 -4.88 -2.80 -22.05
N ALA A 368 -5.05 -1.77 -22.85
CA ALA A 368 -6.08 -0.77 -22.61
C ALA A 368 -7.50 -1.35 -22.70
N GLY A 369 -7.69 -2.42 -23.48
CA GLY A 369 -9.00 -3.04 -23.70
C GLY A 369 -10.02 -2.12 -24.39
N ARG A 370 -9.55 -0.98 -24.89
CA ARG A 370 -10.34 0.08 -25.52
C ARG A 370 -9.59 0.60 -26.75
N GLN A 371 -10.32 0.75 -27.86
CA GLN A 371 -9.75 1.25 -29.10
C GLN A 371 -9.19 2.67 -28.92
N ASN A 372 -8.03 2.97 -29.53
CA ASN A 372 -7.35 4.24 -29.48
C ASN A 372 -7.03 4.75 -28.05
N HIS A 373 -6.73 3.83 -27.15
CA HIS A 373 -6.33 4.14 -25.78
C HIS A 373 -5.06 3.39 -25.38
N LEU A 374 -4.37 3.95 -24.39
CA LEU A 374 -3.19 3.40 -23.75
C LEU A 374 -3.52 3.06 -22.28
N SER A 375 -3.05 1.94 -21.79
CA SER A 375 -3.24 1.51 -20.41
C SER A 375 -2.39 2.32 -19.46
N LEU A 376 -2.98 2.74 -18.34
CA LEU A 376 -2.31 3.36 -17.19
C LEU A 376 -2.09 2.38 -16.03
N ARG A 377 -2.26 1.08 -16.25
CA ARG A 377 -1.85 0.05 -15.28
C ARG A 377 -0.33 -0.07 -15.29
N LEU A 378 0.32 0.99 -14.84
CA LEU A 378 1.77 1.16 -14.95
C LEU A 378 2.56 0.12 -14.15
N ARG A 379 1.98 -0.46 -13.09
CA ARG A 379 2.61 -1.57 -12.34
C ARG A 379 2.86 -2.79 -13.23
N GLU A 380 1.90 -3.13 -14.07
CA GLU A 380 1.99 -4.27 -15.00
C GLU A 380 2.96 -3.99 -16.15
N LEU A 381 2.91 -2.77 -16.71
CA LEU A 381 3.86 -2.36 -17.73
C LEU A 381 5.29 -2.27 -17.20
N GLY A 382 5.49 -1.76 -16.00
CA GLY A 382 6.78 -1.75 -15.31
C GLY A 382 7.28 -3.17 -15.01
N GLY A 383 6.38 -4.12 -14.73
CA GLY A 383 6.71 -5.55 -14.66
C GLY A 383 7.31 -6.07 -15.96
N LEU A 384 6.69 -5.75 -17.10
CA LEU A 384 7.20 -6.13 -18.42
C LEU A 384 8.56 -5.48 -18.71
N VAL A 385 8.74 -4.20 -18.37
CA VAL A 385 10.01 -3.47 -18.52
C VAL A 385 11.11 -4.17 -17.73
N ARG A 386 10.89 -4.50 -16.47
CA ARG A 386 11.87 -5.21 -15.63
C ARG A 386 12.24 -6.57 -16.18
N VAL A 387 11.26 -7.39 -16.54
CA VAL A 387 11.53 -8.73 -17.12
C VAL A 387 12.28 -8.62 -18.44
N ALA A 388 11.98 -7.63 -19.30
CA ALA A 388 12.73 -7.41 -20.55
C ALA A 388 14.19 -7.01 -20.28
N GLY A 389 14.43 -6.21 -19.24
CA GLY A 389 15.78 -5.88 -18.78
C GLY A 389 16.54 -7.11 -18.24
N ASP A 390 15.87 -7.96 -17.47
CA ASP A 390 16.46 -9.20 -16.97
C ASP A 390 16.85 -10.15 -18.11
N VAL A 391 15.98 -10.30 -19.13
CA VAL A 391 16.29 -11.09 -20.34
C VAL A 391 17.51 -10.55 -21.09
N SER A 392 17.62 -9.22 -21.27
CA SER A 392 18.77 -8.59 -21.88
C SER A 392 20.06 -8.90 -21.13
N ARG A 393 20.03 -8.78 -19.79
CA ARG A 393 21.16 -9.04 -18.91
C ARG A 393 21.58 -10.52 -18.92
N GLU A 394 20.63 -11.45 -18.94
CA GLU A 394 20.91 -12.89 -19.05
C GLU A 394 21.62 -13.25 -20.36
N LEU A 395 21.32 -12.52 -21.45
CA LEU A 395 21.96 -12.67 -22.75
C LEU A 395 23.29 -11.90 -22.87
N GLY A 396 23.67 -11.12 -21.84
CA GLY A 396 24.89 -10.30 -21.83
C GLY A 396 24.82 -9.09 -22.74
N GLU A 397 23.60 -8.59 -23.04
CA GLU A 397 23.39 -7.38 -23.84
C GLU A 397 23.11 -6.18 -22.93
N ASP A 398 23.83 -5.07 -23.11
CA ASP A 398 23.66 -3.85 -22.30
C ASP A 398 22.39 -3.06 -22.66
N THR A 399 21.87 -3.26 -23.88
CA THR A 399 20.71 -2.54 -24.38
C THR A 399 19.53 -3.47 -24.60
N VAL A 400 18.36 -3.08 -24.08
CA VAL A 400 17.12 -3.84 -24.26
C VAL A 400 16.56 -3.62 -25.66
N THR A 401 16.40 -4.70 -26.42
CA THR A 401 15.87 -4.68 -27.79
C THR A 401 14.41 -5.14 -27.85
N ALA A 402 13.74 -4.92 -28.99
CA ALA A 402 12.37 -5.41 -29.24
C ALA A 402 12.23 -6.93 -29.00
N LYS A 403 13.28 -7.72 -29.33
CA LYS A 403 13.29 -9.18 -29.11
C LYS A 403 13.20 -9.54 -27.63
N HIS A 404 13.91 -8.79 -26.76
CA HIS A 404 13.87 -9.00 -25.31
C HIS A 404 12.46 -8.74 -24.76
N VAL A 405 11.81 -7.66 -25.22
CA VAL A 405 10.42 -7.36 -24.84
C VAL A 405 9.47 -8.46 -25.29
N MET A 406 9.62 -8.97 -26.51
CA MET A 406 8.79 -10.09 -27.02
C MET A 406 9.00 -11.38 -26.21
N THR A 407 10.25 -11.68 -25.83
CA THR A 407 10.57 -12.82 -24.97
C THR A 407 9.97 -12.61 -23.58
N ALA A 408 10.12 -11.42 -23.03
CA ALA A 408 9.53 -11.04 -21.74
C ALA A 408 8.00 -11.21 -21.71
N LYS A 409 7.29 -10.85 -22.78
CA LYS A 409 5.84 -11.09 -22.89
C LYS A 409 5.47 -12.58 -22.77
N THR A 410 6.35 -13.47 -23.18
CA THR A 410 6.13 -14.91 -23.09
C THR A 410 6.43 -15.44 -21.69
N ILE A 411 7.48 -14.92 -21.03
CA ILE A 411 7.91 -15.32 -19.69
C ILE A 411 7.00 -14.73 -18.62
N ALA A 412 6.68 -13.43 -18.73
CA ALA A 412 5.87 -12.67 -17.77
C ALA A 412 4.36 -12.74 -18.06
N LYS A 413 3.87 -13.87 -18.59
CA LYS A 413 2.42 -14.08 -18.74
C LYS A 413 1.73 -14.07 -17.39
N PRO A 414 0.61 -13.35 -17.22
CA PRO A 414 -0.23 -13.46 -16.05
C PRO A 414 -0.65 -14.92 -15.79
N LEU A 415 -0.88 -15.26 -14.52
CA LEU A 415 -1.26 -16.62 -14.12
C LEU A 415 -2.54 -17.05 -14.82
N GLU A 416 -3.50 -16.15 -14.98
CA GLU A 416 -4.75 -16.34 -15.68
C GLU A 416 -4.52 -16.81 -17.14
N GLN A 417 -3.61 -16.14 -17.83
CA GLN A 417 -3.25 -16.52 -19.19
C GLN A 417 -2.53 -17.88 -19.24
N GLN A 418 -1.67 -18.18 -18.27
CA GLN A 418 -1.01 -19.48 -18.17
C GLN A 418 -2.02 -20.60 -17.92
N ILE A 419 -3.03 -20.35 -17.08
CA ILE A 419 -4.12 -21.31 -16.84
C ILE A 419 -4.93 -21.52 -18.11
N ALA A 420 -5.28 -20.43 -18.81
CA ALA A 420 -6.03 -20.50 -20.07
C ALA A 420 -5.25 -21.28 -21.15
N ASP A 421 -3.94 -21.01 -21.29
CA ASP A 421 -3.07 -21.72 -22.25
C ASP A 421 -3.04 -23.24 -21.97
N ARG A 422 -2.86 -23.63 -20.69
CA ARG A 422 -2.89 -25.05 -20.29
C ARG A 422 -4.27 -25.70 -20.51
N TYR A 423 -5.32 -24.92 -20.29
CA TYR A 423 -6.68 -25.41 -20.52
C TYR A 423 -6.93 -25.66 -22.00
N VAL A 424 -6.47 -24.78 -22.89
CA VAL A 424 -6.53 -24.95 -24.34
C VAL A 424 -5.69 -26.15 -24.77
N GLU A 425 -4.47 -26.31 -24.22
CA GLU A 425 -3.57 -27.42 -24.55
C GLU A 425 -4.20 -28.78 -24.21
N ARG A 426 -4.75 -28.95 -23.01
CA ARG A 426 -5.44 -30.17 -22.61
C ARG A 426 -6.63 -30.50 -23.54
N ARG A 427 -7.34 -29.49 -24.02
CA ARG A 427 -8.47 -29.68 -24.94
C ARG A 427 -8.04 -30.08 -26.35
N LYS A 428 -6.85 -29.66 -26.81
CA LYS A 428 -6.29 -30.12 -28.08
C LYS A 428 -6.12 -31.64 -28.10
N ASP A 429 -5.68 -32.22 -26.96
CA ASP A 429 -5.47 -33.67 -26.84
C ASP A 429 -6.76 -34.47 -27.02
N TYR A 430 -7.90 -33.89 -26.61
CA TYR A 430 -9.22 -34.54 -26.75
C TYR A 430 -9.93 -34.23 -28.08
N LYS A 431 -9.32 -33.47 -29.01
CA LYS A 431 -9.91 -33.05 -30.28
C LYS A 431 -11.32 -32.46 -30.16
N THR A 432 -11.61 -31.78 -29.07
CA THR A 432 -12.95 -31.24 -28.76
C THR A 432 -13.31 -29.98 -29.57
N TYR A 433 -12.38 -29.44 -30.33
CA TYR A 433 -12.63 -28.32 -31.24
C TYR A 433 -11.77 -28.44 -32.51
N SER A 434 -12.26 -27.87 -33.61
CA SER A 434 -11.55 -27.77 -34.87
C SER A 434 -11.22 -26.31 -35.17
N ILE A 435 -9.97 -26.05 -35.62
CA ILE A 435 -9.52 -24.75 -36.10
C ILE A 435 -9.51 -24.65 -37.63
N LYS A 436 -9.86 -25.72 -38.31
CA LYS A 436 -9.91 -25.79 -39.78
C LYS A 436 -11.20 -26.46 -40.23
N GLY A 437 -11.76 -25.98 -41.34
CA GLY A 437 -12.99 -26.48 -41.89
C GLY A 437 -14.24 -25.82 -41.32
N SER A 438 -15.40 -26.28 -41.73
CA SER A 438 -16.73 -25.88 -41.25
C SER A 438 -17.57 -27.11 -40.94
N GLU A 439 -18.30 -27.05 -39.84
CA GLU A 439 -19.20 -28.11 -39.39
C GLU A 439 -20.56 -27.53 -39.06
N VAL A 440 -21.64 -28.18 -39.55
CA VAL A 440 -23.00 -27.70 -39.25
C VAL A 440 -23.36 -28.06 -37.82
N GLY A 441 -23.91 -27.09 -37.09
CA GLY A 441 -24.30 -27.29 -35.69
C GLY A 441 -23.17 -27.13 -34.69
N MET A 442 -21.94 -26.76 -35.13
CA MET A 442 -20.81 -26.53 -34.23
C MET A 442 -20.13 -25.20 -34.53
N VAL A 443 -19.86 -24.42 -33.47
CA VAL A 443 -19.11 -23.15 -33.54
C VAL A 443 -18.17 -23.03 -32.37
N ASN A 444 -17.00 -22.42 -32.60
CA ASN A 444 -16.07 -22.06 -31.54
C ASN A 444 -16.53 -20.77 -30.89
N GLY A 445 -17.08 -20.86 -29.70
CA GLY A 445 -17.42 -19.72 -28.86
C GLY A 445 -16.18 -19.16 -28.16
N LEU A 446 -16.12 -17.85 -28.02
CA LEU A 446 -15.10 -17.15 -27.19
C LEU A 446 -15.70 -16.81 -25.84
N ALA A 447 -15.09 -17.32 -24.79
CA ALA A 447 -15.47 -17.02 -23.42
C ALA A 447 -14.31 -16.28 -22.70
N VAL A 448 -14.65 -15.47 -21.73
CA VAL A 448 -13.66 -14.79 -20.89
C VAL A 448 -13.79 -15.31 -19.47
N MET A 449 -12.70 -15.78 -18.90
CA MET A 449 -12.58 -15.99 -17.45
C MET A 449 -12.23 -14.64 -16.82
N GLY A 450 -13.04 -14.17 -15.89
CA GLY A 450 -12.95 -12.82 -15.36
C GLY A 450 -13.05 -12.73 -13.84
N ALA A 451 -13.23 -11.53 -13.37
CA ALA A 451 -13.17 -11.11 -11.97
C ALA A 451 -14.07 -11.91 -10.98
N ASN A 452 -15.15 -12.53 -11.46
CA ASN A 452 -16.03 -13.36 -10.62
C ASN A 452 -15.37 -14.68 -10.14
N SER A 453 -14.21 -15.04 -10.71
CA SER A 453 -13.44 -16.23 -10.31
C SER A 453 -12.29 -15.89 -9.33
N GLY A 454 -12.23 -14.69 -8.78
CA GLY A 454 -11.12 -14.24 -7.94
C GLY A 454 -9.82 -13.96 -8.71
N MET A 455 -9.89 -13.83 -10.03
CA MET A 455 -8.75 -13.55 -10.91
C MET A 455 -8.58 -12.04 -11.12
N ALA A 456 -7.34 -11.58 -11.10
CA ALA A 456 -7.00 -10.16 -11.25
C ALA A 456 -7.07 -9.68 -12.70
N GLU A 457 -6.89 -10.58 -13.67
CA GLU A 457 -6.94 -10.29 -15.09
C GLU A 457 -7.95 -11.18 -15.84
N MET A 458 -8.44 -10.68 -16.96
CA MET A 458 -9.31 -11.46 -17.85
C MET A 458 -8.49 -12.29 -18.82
N ALA A 459 -8.78 -13.59 -18.91
CA ALA A 459 -8.17 -14.51 -19.89
C ALA A 459 -9.21 -15.04 -20.85
N GLY A 460 -8.91 -15.02 -22.16
CA GLY A 460 -9.78 -15.57 -23.18
C GLY A 460 -9.68 -17.09 -23.26
N ILE A 461 -10.83 -17.75 -23.34
CA ILE A 461 -10.92 -19.20 -23.52
C ILE A 461 -11.75 -19.51 -24.77
N LEU A 462 -11.28 -20.48 -25.53
CA LEU A 462 -12.05 -21.07 -26.64
C LEU A 462 -12.97 -22.17 -26.09
N MET A 463 -14.26 -22.07 -26.39
CA MET A 463 -15.27 -23.03 -25.94
C MET A 463 -16.15 -23.48 -27.12
N PRO A 464 -16.15 -24.77 -27.47
CA PRO A 464 -17.04 -25.27 -28.49
C PRO A 464 -18.50 -25.18 -28.05
N ILE A 465 -19.33 -24.71 -28.94
CA ILE A 465 -20.80 -24.67 -28.80
C ILE A 465 -21.37 -25.60 -29.85
N VAL A 466 -22.13 -26.59 -29.42
CA VAL A 466 -22.81 -27.56 -30.31
C VAL A 466 -24.29 -27.29 -30.22
N ALA A 467 -24.93 -27.18 -31.35
CA ALA A 467 -26.39 -27.02 -31.48
C ALA A 467 -26.99 -28.15 -32.30
N GLU A 468 -27.94 -28.84 -31.73
CA GLU A 468 -28.70 -29.91 -32.39
C GLU A 468 -30.18 -29.56 -32.40
N VAL A 469 -30.85 -29.85 -33.53
CA VAL A 469 -32.27 -29.64 -33.73
C VAL A 469 -32.97 -30.98 -33.81
N THR A 470 -33.94 -31.20 -32.92
CA THR A 470 -34.75 -32.41 -32.88
C THR A 470 -36.23 -32.05 -33.03
N PRO A 471 -37.10 -32.96 -33.53
CA PRO A 471 -38.54 -32.72 -33.50
C PRO A 471 -39.02 -32.44 -32.07
N ALA A 472 -39.92 -31.48 -31.90
CA ALA A 472 -40.46 -31.14 -30.59
C ALA A 472 -41.19 -32.34 -29.95
N GLN A 473 -40.98 -32.57 -28.68
CA GLN A 473 -41.57 -33.65 -27.89
C GLN A 473 -43.12 -33.56 -27.84
N TYR A 474 -43.65 -32.34 -27.89
CA TYR A 474 -45.09 -32.05 -27.95
C TYR A 474 -45.38 -31.14 -29.13
N LYS A 475 -46.49 -31.40 -29.86
CA LYS A 475 -46.90 -30.58 -31.00
C LYS A 475 -47.02 -29.10 -30.60
N ASN A 476 -46.32 -28.25 -31.33
CA ASN A 476 -46.30 -26.79 -31.15
C ASN A 476 -45.75 -26.28 -29.80
N HIS A 477 -44.92 -27.04 -29.11
CA HIS A 477 -44.27 -26.65 -27.88
C HIS A 477 -42.73 -26.85 -27.92
N GLY A 478 -42.12 -26.51 -29.04
CA GLY A 478 -40.67 -26.54 -29.18
C GLY A 478 -39.97 -25.64 -28.16
N ARG A 479 -38.85 -26.10 -27.63
CA ARG A 479 -38.08 -25.44 -26.60
C ARG A 479 -36.62 -25.25 -27.04
N VAL A 480 -36.00 -24.15 -26.57
CA VAL A 480 -34.57 -24.05 -26.64
C VAL A 480 -34.00 -24.47 -25.29
N ILE A 481 -33.17 -25.50 -25.30
CA ILE A 481 -32.63 -26.16 -24.10
C ILE A 481 -31.13 -25.92 -24.10
N ALA A 482 -30.68 -25.06 -23.19
CA ALA A 482 -29.26 -24.83 -22.96
C ALA A 482 -28.73 -25.81 -21.89
N THR A 483 -27.73 -26.63 -22.28
CA THR A 483 -27.09 -27.58 -21.38
C THR A 483 -25.65 -27.20 -21.11
N GLY A 484 -25.19 -27.46 -19.88
CA GLY A 484 -23.90 -27.09 -19.36
C GLY A 484 -24.05 -26.36 -18.02
N LYS A 485 -22.97 -26.17 -17.29
CA LYS A 485 -22.96 -25.34 -16.08
C LYS A 485 -22.93 -23.87 -16.46
N LEU A 486 -24.03 -23.36 -16.98
CA LEU A 486 -24.18 -21.98 -17.43
C LEU A 486 -24.67 -21.08 -16.29
N GLY A 487 -24.08 -19.92 -16.12
CA GLY A 487 -24.66 -18.85 -15.31
C GLY A 487 -25.94 -18.29 -15.95
N ASP A 488 -26.71 -17.53 -15.16
CA ASP A 488 -28.01 -17.02 -15.58
C ASP A 488 -27.94 -16.11 -16.83
N ILE A 489 -26.89 -15.28 -16.93
CA ILE A 489 -26.65 -14.43 -18.11
C ILE A 489 -26.51 -15.24 -19.40
N ALA A 490 -25.82 -16.37 -19.36
CA ALA A 490 -25.63 -17.20 -20.52
C ALA A 490 -26.92 -17.94 -20.92
N LYS A 491 -27.77 -18.32 -19.97
CA LYS A 491 -29.11 -18.88 -20.24
C LYS A 491 -30.01 -17.86 -20.90
N GLU A 492 -30.03 -16.63 -20.38
CA GLU A 492 -30.77 -15.50 -20.93
C GLU A 492 -30.31 -15.17 -22.37
N ALA A 493 -29.00 -15.23 -22.62
CA ALA A 493 -28.44 -15.03 -23.95
C ALA A 493 -28.97 -16.11 -24.96
N VAL A 494 -29.06 -17.36 -24.55
CA VAL A 494 -29.62 -18.45 -25.40
C VAL A 494 -31.11 -18.25 -25.68
N GLU A 495 -31.88 -17.78 -24.70
CA GLU A 495 -33.31 -17.45 -24.92
C GLU A 495 -33.46 -16.30 -25.93
N ASN A 496 -32.63 -15.26 -25.82
CA ASN A 496 -32.62 -14.14 -26.77
C ASN A 496 -32.23 -14.59 -28.21
N VAL A 497 -31.27 -15.51 -28.33
CA VAL A 497 -30.89 -16.09 -29.63
C VAL A 497 -32.06 -16.81 -30.28
N SER A 498 -32.91 -17.49 -29.53
CA SER A 498 -34.11 -18.16 -30.05
C SER A 498 -35.08 -17.18 -30.74
N ALA A 499 -35.27 -16.00 -30.14
CA ALA A 499 -36.07 -14.94 -30.71
C ALA A 499 -35.47 -14.37 -32.00
N LEU A 500 -34.13 -14.27 -32.07
CA LEU A 500 -33.41 -13.84 -33.26
C LEU A 500 -33.51 -14.84 -34.39
N ILE A 501 -33.40 -16.15 -34.13
CA ILE A 501 -33.56 -17.21 -35.12
C ILE A 501 -34.96 -17.08 -35.76
N LYS A 502 -36.00 -17.00 -34.95
CA LYS A 502 -37.37 -16.83 -35.44
C LYS A 502 -37.52 -15.57 -36.32
N LYS A 503 -36.86 -14.49 -35.97
CA LYS A 503 -36.90 -13.23 -36.73
C LYS A 503 -36.19 -13.34 -38.08
N TYR A 504 -35.07 -14.04 -38.17
CA TYR A 504 -34.24 -14.10 -39.39
C TYR A 504 -34.63 -15.24 -40.32
N THR A 505 -35.03 -16.40 -39.81
CA THR A 505 -35.41 -17.56 -40.64
C THR A 505 -36.88 -17.53 -41.07
N GLY A 506 -37.73 -16.87 -40.32
CA GLY A 506 -39.18 -16.89 -40.52
C GLY A 506 -39.82 -18.24 -40.19
N GLU A 507 -39.04 -19.23 -39.74
CA GLU A 507 -39.55 -20.58 -39.44
C GLU A 507 -40.17 -20.62 -38.03
N ASP A 508 -41.18 -21.49 -37.93
CA ASP A 508 -41.88 -21.71 -36.66
C ASP A 508 -41.08 -22.67 -35.77
N ILE A 509 -40.30 -22.12 -34.88
CA ILE A 509 -39.44 -22.84 -33.92
C ILE A 509 -40.28 -23.75 -33.01
N SER A 510 -41.59 -23.52 -32.88
CA SER A 510 -42.45 -24.33 -32.01
C SER A 510 -42.54 -25.81 -32.41
N LYS A 511 -42.08 -26.15 -33.61
CA LYS A 511 -42.05 -27.52 -34.12
C LYS A 511 -40.80 -28.32 -33.77
N TYR A 512 -39.79 -27.64 -33.21
CA TYR A 512 -38.47 -28.21 -32.98
C TYR A 512 -37.98 -27.93 -31.57
N ASP A 513 -37.31 -28.91 -30.96
CA ASP A 513 -36.49 -28.70 -29.76
C ASP A 513 -35.04 -28.43 -30.22
N ILE A 514 -34.50 -27.29 -29.80
CA ILE A 514 -33.13 -26.87 -30.10
C ILE A 514 -32.29 -27.08 -28.87
N HIS A 515 -31.35 -28.03 -28.94
CA HIS A 515 -30.41 -28.31 -27.87
C HIS A 515 -29.11 -27.56 -28.13
N VAL A 516 -28.74 -26.63 -27.24
CA VAL A 516 -27.48 -25.90 -27.30
C VAL A 516 -26.61 -26.36 -26.17
N GLN A 517 -25.48 -26.99 -26.48
CA GLN A 517 -24.54 -27.49 -25.49
C GLN A 517 -23.23 -26.68 -25.52
N PHE A 518 -22.87 -26.16 -24.38
CA PHE A 518 -21.57 -25.51 -24.16
C PHE A 518 -20.60 -26.55 -23.62
N VAL A 519 -19.71 -27.05 -24.47
CA VAL A 519 -18.82 -28.16 -24.13
C VAL A 519 -17.74 -27.70 -23.18
N GLY A 520 -17.80 -28.16 -21.92
CA GLY A 520 -16.81 -27.84 -20.86
C GLY A 520 -16.96 -26.46 -20.28
N ALA A 521 -18.17 -25.90 -20.19
CA ALA A 521 -18.44 -24.70 -19.41
C ALA A 521 -18.25 -24.97 -17.92
N TYR A 522 -17.54 -24.05 -17.23
CA TYR A 522 -17.42 -24.02 -15.78
C TYR A 522 -18.22 -22.83 -15.21
N GLU A 523 -18.71 -22.97 -13.97
CA GLU A 523 -19.30 -21.87 -13.25
C GLU A 523 -18.27 -20.73 -13.14
N GLY A 524 -18.60 -19.52 -13.64
CA GLY A 524 -17.71 -18.36 -13.67
C GLY A 524 -17.22 -17.91 -15.05
N CYS A 525 -17.50 -18.66 -16.12
CA CYS A 525 -17.25 -18.18 -17.48
C CYS A 525 -18.35 -17.20 -17.92
N LEU A 526 -17.97 -15.95 -18.19
CA LEU A 526 -18.83 -14.98 -18.86
C LEU A 526 -18.69 -15.17 -20.38
N LEU A 527 -19.77 -15.57 -21.04
CA LEU A 527 -19.84 -15.60 -22.48
C LEU A 527 -20.20 -14.20 -22.99
N TYR A 528 -19.24 -13.53 -23.61
CA TYR A 528 -19.52 -12.35 -24.41
C TYR A 528 -19.80 -12.80 -25.83
N THR A 529 -21.06 -12.86 -26.19
CA THR A 529 -21.44 -12.82 -27.60
C THR A 529 -21.42 -11.37 -28.05
N SER A 530 -20.23 -10.86 -28.35
CA SER A 530 -20.17 -9.69 -29.19
C SER A 530 -20.61 -10.09 -30.58
N PRO A 531 -21.67 -9.52 -31.16
CA PRO A 531 -21.78 -9.51 -32.59
C PRO A 531 -20.56 -8.78 -33.07
N SER A 532 -19.60 -9.51 -33.66
CA SER A 532 -18.56 -8.84 -34.43
C SER A 532 -19.26 -7.93 -35.44
N PRO A 533 -19.09 -6.60 -35.34
CA PRO A 533 -19.28 -5.79 -36.51
C PRO A 533 -18.00 -6.00 -37.28
N ARG A 534 -18.01 -6.95 -38.18
CA ARG A 534 -17.19 -6.92 -39.38
C ARG A 534 -15.77 -6.38 -39.28
N ASP A 535 -14.94 -7.22 -39.85
CA ASP A 535 -14.06 -6.79 -40.96
C ASP A 535 -13.73 -5.35 -41.07
#